data_6c6f4961c0fc54aeacb9daaba8ff33df
#
_entry.id   6c6f4961c0fc54aeacb9daaba8ff33df
#
_cell.length_a   1.000
_cell.length_b   1.000
_cell.length_c   1.000
_cell.angle_alpha   90.00
_cell.angle_beta   90.00
_cell.angle_gamma   90.00
#
_symmetry.space_group_name_H-M   'P 1'
#
loop_
_entity.id
_entity.type
_entity.pdbx_description
1 polymer ?
#
loop_
_entity_poly.entity_id
_entity_poly.type
_entity_poly.pdbx_seq_one_letter_code
_entity_poly.pdbx_strand_id
1 'polypeptide(L)'
;NKCNLFISYLLLFFLFKYIFSNIIILNSFYNKFIFNLFNKKNIPPKNNNKYDINKLHLFIGNDFNTKEKIIIPESGLYQNFLITGTIGSGKTSSAMYPFTKQLMEYNNKNPNDKISMLILDVKGNYSNQIKKFAKKYNLENDLLIIGLSSNIYFNPLHKPNLKPQVLANRIKTILTLFSENNSESYWLDKAEQVISEAIKLCRLYNNGYVTFLELHKLITIP
;
A
#
# COMPACT_ATOMS: atom_id res chain seq x y z
N ASN A 1 -62.27 -9.23 4.55
CA ASN A 1 -60.89 -9.32 5.06
C ASN A 1 -59.81 -9.28 3.96
N LYS A 2 -60.11 -9.68 2.72
CA LYS A 2 -59.14 -9.57 1.61
C LYS A 2 -58.92 -8.13 1.15
N CYS A 3 -59.94 -7.26 1.26
CA CYS A 3 -59.85 -5.84 0.92
C CYS A 3 -58.93 -5.06 1.85
N ASN A 4 -58.93 -5.35 3.15
CA ASN A 4 -58.04 -4.69 4.13
C ASN A 4 -56.57 -5.08 3.91
N LEU A 5 -56.31 -6.32 3.50
CA LEU A 5 -54.95 -6.78 3.18
C LEU A 5 -54.41 -6.06 1.93
N PHE A 6 -55.25 -5.91 0.90
CA PHE A 6 -54.90 -5.21 -0.33
C PHE A 6 -54.57 -3.73 -0.09
N ILE A 7 -55.38 -3.06 0.73
CA ILE A 7 -55.16 -1.66 1.10
C ILE A 7 -53.87 -1.50 1.91
N SER A 8 -53.55 -2.45 2.80
CA SER A 8 -52.33 -2.40 3.58
C SER A 8 -51.10 -2.60 2.72
N TYR A 9 -51.11 -3.48 1.71
CA TYR A 9 -50.00 -3.65 0.74
C TYR A 9 -49.83 -2.40 -0.15
N LEU A 10 -50.94 -1.78 -0.54
CA LEU A 10 -50.93 -0.55 -1.34
C LEU A 10 -50.30 0.61 -0.55
N LEU A 11 -50.65 0.76 0.72
CA LEU A 11 -50.05 1.76 1.62
C LEU A 11 -48.58 1.51 1.88
N LEU A 12 -48.17 0.25 2.08
CA LEU A 12 -46.75 -0.14 2.21
C LEU A 12 -45.94 0.17 0.94
N PHE A 13 -46.52 -0.09 -0.22
CA PHE A 13 -45.88 0.22 -1.51
C PHE A 13 -45.69 1.72 -1.71
N PHE A 14 -46.68 2.55 -1.37
CA PHE A 14 -46.56 4.01 -1.44
C PHE A 14 -45.60 4.57 -0.41
N LEU A 15 -45.56 4.02 0.81
CA LEU A 15 -44.58 4.35 1.83
C LEU A 15 -43.14 4.00 1.37
N PHE A 16 -42.94 2.82 0.78
CA PHE A 16 -41.65 2.38 0.26
C PHE A 16 -41.19 3.29 -0.89
N LYS A 17 -42.09 3.62 -1.82
CA LYS A 17 -41.81 4.54 -2.93
C LYS A 17 -41.48 5.95 -2.44
N TYR A 18 -42.17 6.44 -1.41
CA TYR A 18 -41.89 7.74 -0.79
C TYR A 18 -40.54 7.77 -0.09
N ILE A 19 -40.22 6.73 0.69
CA ILE A 19 -38.91 6.59 1.36
C ILE A 19 -37.76 6.48 0.32
N PHE A 20 -37.98 5.68 -0.73
CA PHE A 20 -36.94 5.50 -1.78
C PHE A 20 -36.73 6.79 -2.57
N SER A 21 -37.77 7.53 -2.89
CA SER A 21 -37.68 8.84 -3.53
C SER A 21 -36.91 9.85 -2.67
N ASN A 22 -37.17 9.87 -1.36
CA ASN A 22 -36.45 10.76 -0.44
C ASN A 22 -35.00 10.35 -0.25
N ILE A 23 -34.67 9.04 -0.28
CA ILE A 23 -33.27 8.56 -0.25
C ILE A 23 -32.53 8.99 -1.51
N ILE A 24 -33.14 8.92 -2.67
CA ILE A 24 -32.55 9.38 -3.94
C ILE A 24 -32.32 10.90 -3.91
N ILE A 25 -33.25 11.67 -3.40
CA ILE A 25 -33.13 13.13 -3.25
C ILE A 25 -32.02 13.46 -2.24
N LEU A 26 -31.98 12.78 -1.09
CA LEU A 26 -30.91 12.94 -0.10
C LEU A 26 -29.55 12.59 -0.67
N ASN A 27 -29.45 11.51 -1.45
CA ASN A 27 -28.20 11.10 -2.10
C ASN A 27 -27.75 12.11 -3.17
N SER A 28 -28.71 12.69 -3.91
CA SER A 28 -28.43 13.78 -4.85
C SER A 28 -27.98 15.05 -4.13
N PHE A 29 -28.62 15.43 -3.01
CA PHE A 29 -28.20 16.55 -2.18
C PHE A 29 -26.85 16.31 -1.53
N TYR A 30 -26.58 15.10 -1.03
CA TYR A 30 -25.31 14.70 -0.44
C TYR A 30 -24.20 14.77 -1.49
N ASN A 31 -24.42 14.23 -2.68
CA ASN A 31 -23.44 14.30 -3.77
C ASN A 31 -23.18 15.74 -4.23
N LYS A 32 -24.22 16.57 -4.28
CA LYS A 32 -24.09 18.00 -4.63
C LYS A 32 -23.40 18.79 -3.50
N PHE A 33 -23.67 18.45 -2.24
CA PHE A 33 -23.03 19.05 -1.08
C PHE A 33 -21.56 18.66 -1.01
N ILE A 34 -21.23 17.39 -1.18
CA ILE A 34 -19.86 16.88 -1.27
C ILE A 34 -19.13 17.52 -2.47
N PHE A 35 -19.78 17.52 -3.65
CA PHE A 35 -19.21 18.17 -4.83
C PHE A 35 -18.95 19.65 -4.60
N ASN A 36 -19.85 20.37 -3.91
CA ASN A 36 -19.64 21.79 -3.57
C ASN A 36 -18.59 22.00 -2.46
N LEU A 37 -18.45 21.07 -1.50
CA LEU A 37 -17.38 21.11 -0.51
C LEU A 37 -16.00 20.92 -1.15
N PHE A 38 -15.90 19.99 -2.10
CA PHE A 38 -14.65 19.78 -2.86
C PHE A 38 -14.44 20.84 -3.95
N ASN A 39 -15.52 21.44 -4.47
CA ASN A 39 -15.47 22.54 -5.42
C ASN A 39 -15.49 23.93 -4.79
N LYS A 40 -15.64 24.06 -3.48
CA LYS A 40 -15.30 25.30 -2.79
C LYS A 40 -13.78 25.41 -2.78
N LYS A 41 -13.30 25.72 -3.95
CA LYS A 41 -11.92 25.96 -4.29
C LYS A 41 -11.36 27.06 -3.39
N ASN A 42 -10.51 26.66 -2.51
CA ASN A 42 -9.21 27.30 -2.51
C ASN A 42 -8.44 26.68 -3.68
N ILE A 43 -8.70 27.14 -4.91
CA ILE A 43 -7.69 27.04 -5.95
C ILE A 43 -6.54 27.85 -5.37
N PRO A 44 -5.41 27.21 -4.99
CA PRO A 44 -4.25 27.99 -4.62
C PRO A 44 -4.00 28.93 -5.81
N PRO A 45 -3.60 30.19 -5.55
CA PRO A 45 -3.36 31.13 -6.61
C PRO A 45 -2.49 30.43 -7.65
N LYS A 46 -2.85 30.59 -8.92
CA LYS A 46 -2.14 30.05 -10.07
C LYS A 46 -0.66 30.34 -9.85
N ASN A 47 0.04 29.39 -9.28
CA ASN A 47 1.43 29.54 -8.94
C ASN A 47 2.15 29.41 -10.28
N ASN A 48 2.46 30.53 -10.91
CA ASN A 48 3.23 30.64 -12.15
C ASN A 48 4.70 30.19 -11.93
N ASN A 49 4.98 29.44 -10.90
CA ASN A 49 6.24 28.76 -10.71
C ASN A 49 6.39 27.80 -11.88
N LYS A 50 7.13 28.21 -12.89
CA LYS A 50 7.68 27.36 -13.93
C LYS A 50 8.36 26.19 -13.20
N TYR A 51 7.69 25.03 -13.14
CA TYR A 51 8.30 23.83 -12.59
C TYR A 51 9.58 23.58 -13.39
N ASP A 52 10.67 23.44 -12.67
CA ASP A 52 11.93 23.05 -13.28
C ASP A 52 11.76 21.62 -13.79
N ILE A 53 11.64 21.48 -15.11
CA ILE A 53 11.42 20.19 -15.78
C ILE A 53 12.60 19.23 -15.54
N ASN A 54 13.75 19.76 -15.12
CA ASN A 54 14.93 18.95 -14.81
C ASN A 54 14.86 18.32 -13.42
N LYS A 55 13.96 18.78 -12.54
CA LYS A 55 13.74 18.19 -11.23
C LYS A 55 12.78 17.00 -11.31
N LEU A 56 12.91 16.11 -10.34
CA LEU A 56 12.00 14.98 -10.20
C LEU A 56 10.54 15.45 -10.14
N HIS A 57 9.71 14.89 -10.99
CA HIS A 57 8.27 15.12 -11.00
C HIS A 57 7.54 13.92 -11.59
N LEU A 58 6.27 13.77 -11.29
CA LEU A 58 5.40 12.81 -11.95
C LEU A 58 4.40 13.53 -12.84
N PHE A 59 4.39 13.18 -14.12
CA PHE A 59 3.35 13.59 -15.05
C PHE A 59 2.13 12.70 -14.88
N ILE A 60 0.97 13.30 -14.56
CA ILE A 60 -0.29 12.59 -14.37
C ILE A 60 -1.09 12.55 -15.68
N GLY A 61 -1.12 13.66 -16.40
CA GLY A 61 -1.93 13.82 -17.60
C GLY A 61 -2.06 15.27 -18.01
N ASN A 62 -2.98 15.54 -18.91
CA ASN A 62 -3.32 16.92 -19.32
C ASN A 62 -4.71 17.28 -18.79
N ASP A 63 -4.89 18.50 -18.38
CA ASP A 63 -6.20 19.04 -18.07
C ASP A 63 -7.10 18.95 -19.30
N PHE A 64 -8.35 18.55 -19.10
CA PHE A 64 -9.28 18.33 -20.22
C PHE A 64 -9.61 19.64 -20.95
N ASN A 65 -9.76 20.74 -20.23
CA ASN A 65 -10.19 22.03 -20.76
C ASN A 65 -9.01 22.87 -21.25
N THR A 66 -7.99 23.04 -20.40
CA THR A 66 -6.85 23.92 -20.67
C THR A 66 -5.75 23.24 -21.48
N LYS A 67 -5.77 21.90 -21.57
CA LYS A 67 -4.71 21.07 -22.18
C LYS A 67 -3.33 21.25 -21.50
N GLU A 68 -3.26 21.95 -20.39
CA GLU A 68 -2.02 22.12 -19.64
C GLU A 68 -1.60 20.79 -18.99
N LYS A 69 -0.29 20.57 -18.87
CA LYS A 69 0.25 19.39 -18.21
C LYS A 69 0.00 19.45 -16.70
N ILE A 70 -0.56 18.39 -16.16
CA ILE A 70 -0.72 18.21 -14.71
C ILE A 70 0.45 17.38 -14.22
N ILE A 71 1.26 17.96 -13.34
CA ILE A 71 2.43 17.31 -12.77
C ILE A 71 2.38 17.37 -11.24
N ILE A 72 2.93 16.34 -10.59
CA ILE A 72 3.24 16.35 -9.17
C ILE A 72 4.72 16.69 -9.04
N PRO A 73 5.09 17.82 -8.45
CA PRO A 73 6.48 18.18 -8.24
C PRO A 73 7.15 17.29 -7.20
N GLU A 74 8.47 17.28 -7.15
CA GLU A 74 9.26 16.50 -6.20
C GLU A 74 8.79 16.65 -4.75
N SER A 75 8.50 17.88 -4.32
CA SER A 75 7.99 18.15 -2.96
C SER A 75 6.67 17.44 -2.65
N GLY A 76 5.84 17.19 -3.67
CA GLY A 76 4.61 16.41 -3.55
C GLY A 76 4.86 14.92 -3.45
N LEU A 77 6.00 14.41 -3.95
CA LEU A 77 6.33 12.98 -3.90
C LEU A 77 6.72 12.48 -2.51
N TYR A 78 7.08 13.39 -1.62
CA TYR A 78 7.33 13.06 -0.20
C TYR A 78 6.05 12.84 0.61
N GLN A 79 4.89 12.98 -0.02
CA GLN A 79 3.59 12.72 0.60
C GLN A 79 3.02 11.40 0.10
N ASN A 80 2.10 10.82 0.88
CA ASN A 80 1.45 9.58 0.50
C ASN A 80 0.43 9.81 -0.62
N PHE A 81 0.38 8.87 -1.57
CA PHE A 81 -0.60 8.86 -2.65
C PHE A 81 -1.57 7.70 -2.49
N LEU A 82 -2.85 7.98 -2.59
CA LEU A 82 -3.91 6.98 -2.61
C LEU A 82 -4.56 6.94 -3.99
N ILE A 83 -4.46 5.80 -4.67
CA ILE A 83 -5.11 5.55 -5.97
C ILE A 83 -6.31 4.66 -5.73
N THR A 84 -7.51 5.20 -5.89
CA THR A 84 -8.77 4.49 -5.69
C THR A 84 -9.50 4.27 -7.01
N GLY A 85 -10.40 3.31 -7.01
CA GLY A 85 -11.27 2.99 -8.16
C GLY A 85 -11.81 1.56 -8.05
N THR A 86 -12.87 1.27 -8.79
CA THR A 86 -13.48 -0.07 -8.85
C THR A 86 -12.55 -1.10 -9.48
N ILE A 87 -12.87 -2.38 -9.33
CA ILE A 87 -12.14 -3.47 -9.99
C ILE A 87 -12.25 -3.27 -11.51
N GLY A 88 -11.14 -3.41 -12.24
CA GLY A 88 -11.12 -3.20 -13.69
C GLY A 88 -11.03 -1.75 -14.17
N SER A 89 -11.07 -0.74 -13.28
CA SER A 89 -10.99 0.68 -13.68
C SER A 89 -9.62 1.14 -14.23
N GLY A 90 -8.64 0.24 -14.32
CA GLY A 90 -7.34 0.58 -14.87
C GLY A 90 -6.35 1.22 -13.90
N LYS A 91 -6.59 1.18 -12.58
CA LYS A 91 -5.67 1.76 -11.57
C LYS A 91 -4.20 1.40 -11.81
N THR A 92 -3.95 0.13 -12.04
CA THR A 92 -2.58 -0.37 -12.27
C THR A 92 -2.03 0.09 -13.61
N SER A 93 -2.79 -0.06 -14.69
CA SER A 93 -2.34 0.26 -16.05
C SER A 93 -2.24 1.75 -16.34
N SER A 94 -3.18 2.54 -15.78
CA SER A 94 -3.29 3.97 -16.11
C SER A 94 -2.57 4.88 -15.12
N ALA A 95 -2.25 4.41 -13.92
CA ALA A 95 -1.55 5.20 -12.92
C ALA A 95 -0.26 4.52 -12.42
N MET A 96 -0.35 3.32 -11.84
CA MET A 96 0.82 2.72 -11.18
C MET A 96 1.96 2.41 -12.17
N TYR A 97 1.67 1.79 -13.33
CA TYR A 97 2.71 1.50 -14.32
C TYR A 97 3.34 2.76 -14.90
N PRO A 98 2.58 3.79 -15.35
CA PRO A 98 3.16 5.04 -15.81
C PRO A 98 4.01 5.76 -14.77
N PHE A 99 3.58 5.76 -13.50
CA PHE A 99 4.34 6.41 -12.43
C PHE A 99 5.64 5.66 -12.14
N THR A 100 5.58 4.35 -11.98
CA THR A 100 6.78 3.52 -11.79
C THR A 100 7.75 3.66 -12.95
N LYS A 101 7.24 3.69 -14.18
CA LYS A 101 8.07 3.89 -15.36
C LYS A 101 8.80 5.22 -15.32
N GLN A 102 8.12 6.32 -14.98
CA GLN A 102 8.73 7.65 -14.87
C GLN A 102 9.80 7.71 -13.78
N LEU A 103 9.55 7.09 -12.62
CA LEU A 103 10.52 7.01 -11.54
C LEU A 103 11.76 6.17 -11.92
N MET A 104 11.58 5.07 -12.65
CA MET A 104 12.71 4.27 -13.16
C MET A 104 13.50 4.96 -14.26
N GLU A 105 12.86 5.83 -15.03
CA GLU A 105 13.51 6.60 -16.10
C GLU A 105 14.34 7.77 -15.57
N TYR A 106 13.91 8.33 -14.42
CA TYR A 106 14.57 9.49 -13.84
C TYR A 106 16.01 9.17 -13.43
N ASN A 107 16.95 9.93 -13.95
CA ASN A 107 18.40 9.84 -13.69
C ASN A 107 18.95 8.38 -13.70
N ASN A 108 18.37 7.50 -14.50
CA ASN A 108 18.74 6.08 -14.54
C ASN A 108 20.20 5.81 -14.95
N LYS A 109 20.84 6.78 -15.58
CA LYS A 109 22.26 6.71 -15.99
C LYS A 109 23.21 7.14 -14.88
N ASN A 110 22.74 7.83 -13.86
CA ASN A 110 23.55 8.29 -12.74
C ASN A 110 23.33 7.39 -11.51
N PRO A 111 24.31 6.57 -11.11
CA PRO A 111 24.14 5.65 -9.98
C PRO A 111 23.77 6.33 -8.65
N ASN A 112 24.21 7.58 -8.45
CA ASN A 112 24.01 8.31 -7.21
C ASN A 112 22.62 8.97 -7.11
N ASP A 113 21.94 9.18 -8.25
CA ASP A 113 20.67 9.92 -8.32
C ASP A 113 19.49 9.03 -8.73
N LYS A 114 19.70 7.73 -8.86
CA LYS A 114 18.62 6.77 -9.13
C LYS A 114 17.64 6.73 -7.97
N ILE A 115 16.36 6.56 -8.31
CA ILE A 115 15.30 6.39 -7.32
C ILE A 115 15.22 4.91 -6.93
N SER A 116 15.41 4.64 -5.63
CA SER A 116 15.16 3.32 -5.08
C SER A 116 13.67 3.13 -4.79
N MET A 117 13.15 1.95 -5.11
CA MET A 117 11.73 1.63 -4.92
C MET A 117 11.56 0.27 -4.27
N LEU A 118 10.59 0.17 -3.36
CA LEU A 118 10.06 -1.09 -2.84
C LEU A 118 8.65 -1.28 -3.39
N ILE A 119 8.43 -2.37 -4.13
CA ILE A 119 7.13 -2.68 -4.73
C ILE A 119 6.59 -3.97 -4.10
N LEU A 120 5.43 -3.88 -3.45
CA LEU A 120 4.74 -5.03 -2.87
C LEU A 120 3.65 -5.49 -3.84
N ASP A 121 3.85 -6.63 -4.48
CA ASP A 121 2.96 -7.18 -5.51
C ASP A 121 2.24 -8.44 -5.02
N VAL A 122 1.05 -8.27 -4.45
CA VAL A 122 0.25 -9.37 -3.91
C VAL A 122 -0.24 -10.32 -5.02
N LYS A 123 -0.46 -9.81 -6.23
CA LYS A 123 -1.00 -10.60 -7.35
C LYS A 123 0.09 -11.26 -8.20
N GLY A 124 1.35 -10.87 -8.06
CA GLY A 124 2.48 -11.42 -8.79
C GLY A 124 2.59 -11.02 -10.27
N ASN A 125 1.69 -10.17 -10.77
CA ASN A 125 1.70 -9.76 -12.18
C ASN A 125 2.47 -8.45 -12.43
N TYR A 126 2.68 -7.65 -11.40
CA TYR A 126 3.40 -6.38 -11.48
C TYR A 126 4.88 -6.60 -11.82
N SER A 127 5.49 -7.63 -11.25
CA SER A 127 6.90 -7.97 -11.44
C SER A 127 7.27 -8.15 -12.92
N ASN A 128 6.37 -8.73 -13.74
CA ASN A 128 6.62 -8.91 -15.17
C ASN A 128 6.73 -7.58 -15.91
N GLN A 129 5.94 -6.58 -15.50
CA GLN A 129 6.00 -5.26 -16.13
C GLN A 129 7.27 -4.50 -15.66
N ILE A 130 7.66 -4.66 -14.40
CA ILE A 130 8.91 -4.07 -13.89
C ILE A 130 10.14 -4.65 -14.60
N LYS A 131 10.18 -5.95 -14.85
CA LYS A 131 11.25 -6.57 -15.65
C LYS A 131 11.38 -5.91 -17.03
N LYS A 132 10.25 -5.64 -17.69
CA LYS A 132 10.25 -4.94 -19.00
C LYS A 132 10.81 -3.53 -18.90
N PHE A 133 10.43 -2.79 -17.84
CA PHE A 133 10.96 -1.45 -17.62
C PHE A 133 12.45 -1.48 -17.28
N ALA A 134 12.88 -2.39 -16.40
CA ALA A 134 14.28 -2.56 -16.05
C ALA A 134 15.13 -2.85 -17.29
N LYS A 135 14.69 -3.76 -18.15
CA LYS A 135 15.37 -4.03 -19.43
C LYS A 135 15.43 -2.80 -20.33
N LYS A 136 14.33 -2.04 -20.42
CA LYS A 136 14.27 -0.81 -21.24
C LYS A 136 15.28 0.25 -20.79
N TYR A 137 15.50 0.36 -19.49
CA TYR A 137 16.35 1.40 -18.89
C TYR A 137 17.73 0.90 -18.44
N ASN A 138 18.08 -0.36 -18.77
CA ASN A 138 19.34 -1.02 -18.37
C ASN A 138 19.52 -1.07 -16.83
N LEU A 139 18.44 -1.34 -16.11
CA LEU A 139 18.39 -1.46 -14.65
C LEU A 139 18.21 -2.91 -14.18
N GLU A 140 18.50 -3.90 -15.02
CA GLU A 140 18.29 -5.32 -14.71
C GLU A 140 19.14 -5.77 -13.52
N ASN A 141 20.38 -5.26 -13.42
CA ASN A 141 21.28 -5.56 -12.31
C ASN A 141 20.86 -4.90 -10.98
N ASP A 142 20.03 -3.87 -11.04
CA ASP A 142 19.51 -3.18 -9.86
C ASP A 142 18.18 -3.77 -9.38
N LEU A 143 17.61 -4.72 -10.16
CA LEU A 143 16.30 -5.31 -9.87
C LEU A 143 16.42 -6.56 -9.02
N LEU A 144 15.93 -6.48 -7.79
CA LEU A 144 15.81 -7.61 -6.88
C LEU A 144 14.36 -8.06 -6.78
N ILE A 145 14.07 -9.32 -7.14
CA ILE A 145 12.72 -9.89 -7.02
C ILE A 145 12.76 -11.00 -5.97
N ILE A 146 11.98 -10.81 -4.91
CA ILE A 146 11.80 -11.78 -3.83
C ILE A 146 10.39 -12.35 -3.94
N GLY A 147 10.28 -13.67 -4.06
CA GLY A 147 8.99 -14.35 -4.17
C GLY A 147 9.15 -15.87 -4.11
N LEU A 148 8.01 -16.58 -4.05
CA LEU A 148 8.00 -18.04 -3.89
C LEU A 148 8.75 -18.79 -5.00
N SER A 149 8.78 -18.23 -6.21
CA SER A 149 9.46 -18.82 -7.38
C SER A 149 10.82 -18.18 -7.68
N SER A 150 11.32 -17.33 -6.80
CA SER A 150 12.64 -16.70 -6.97
C SER A 150 13.73 -17.55 -6.34
N ASN A 151 14.95 -17.44 -6.85
CA ASN A 151 16.14 -18.07 -6.24
C ASN A 151 16.73 -17.22 -5.09
N ILE A 152 16.01 -16.17 -4.67
CA ILE A 152 16.43 -15.25 -3.63
C ILE A 152 15.58 -15.47 -2.40
N TYR A 153 16.23 -15.81 -1.30
CA TYR A 153 15.58 -16.06 -0.02
C TYR A 153 15.95 -14.94 0.95
N PHE A 154 14.96 -14.45 1.67
CA PHE A 154 15.16 -13.44 2.71
C PHE A 154 14.96 -14.04 4.09
N ASN A 155 16.00 -13.98 4.92
CA ASN A 155 15.92 -14.37 6.32
C ASN A 155 15.91 -13.12 7.22
N PRO A 156 14.75 -12.72 7.77
CA PRO A 156 14.65 -11.52 8.61
C PRO A 156 15.42 -11.62 9.92
N LEU A 157 15.74 -12.83 10.36
CA LEU A 157 16.48 -13.09 11.60
C LEU A 157 17.99 -13.09 11.42
N HIS A 158 18.48 -13.19 10.19
CA HIS A 158 19.93 -13.14 9.92
C HIS A 158 20.45 -11.70 9.99
N LYS A 159 20.57 -11.19 11.20
CA LYS A 159 21.09 -9.85 11.53
C LYS A 159 22.10 -9.99 12.68
N PRO A 160 23.31 -10.50 12.42
CA PRO A 160 24.29 -10.83 13.46
C PRO A 160 24.66 -9.63 14.34
N ASN A 161 24.65 -8.42 13.79
CA ASN A 161 24.98 -7.19 14.49
C ASN A 161 23.87 -6.68 15.43
N LEU A 162 22.66 -7.23 15.36
CA LEU A 162 21.57 -6.83 16.23
C LEU A 162 21.49 -7.73 17.47
N LYS A 163 21.23 -7.12 18.62
CA LYS A 163 20.99 -7.89 19.86
C LYS A 163 19.75 -8.78 19.69
N PRO A 164 19.76 -10.01 20.25
CA PRO A 164 18.64 -10.93 20.19
C PRO A 164 17.32 -10.33 20.66
N GLN A 165 17.33 -9.53 21.73
CA GLN A 165 16.15 -8.80 22.22
C GLN A 165 15.54 -7.87 21.18
N VAL A 166 16.37 -7.18 20.37
CA VAL A 166 15.86 -6.29 19.32
C VAL A 166 15.09 -7.08 18.25
N LEU A 167 15.59 -8.27 17.89
CA LEU A 167 14.91 -9.15 16.94
C LEU A 167 13.63 -9.73 17.53
N ALA A 168 13.66 -10.17 18.78
CA ALA A 168 12.48 -10.68 19.48
C ALA A 168 11.39 -9.58 19.59
N ASN A 169 11.77 -8.35 19.94
CA ASN A 169 10.84 -7.22 19.99
C ASN A 169 10.21 -6.92 18.62
N ARG A 170 10.96 -7.02 17.52
CA ARG A 170 10.40 -6.86 16.16
C ARG A 170 9.35 -7.95 15.87
N ILE A 171 9.62 -9.20 16.24
CA ILE A 171 8.65 -10.30 16.09
C ILE A 171 7.39 -9.98 16.90
N LYS A 172 7.54 -9.60 18.17
CA LYS A 172 6.44 -9.20 19.03
C LYS A 172 5.62 -8.07 18.41
N THR A 173 6.28 -7.01 17.91
CA THR A 173 5.60 -5.88 17.26
C THR A 173 4.75 -6.36 16.07
N ILE A 174 5.28 -7.27 15.25
CA ILE A 174 4.52 -7.85 14.14
C ILE A 174 3.31 -8.63 14.67
N LEU A 175 3.49 -9.48 15.69
CA LEU A 175 2.40 -10.24 16.30
C LEU A 175 1.32 -9.33 16.89
N THR A 176 1.71 -8.23 17.52
CA THR A 176 0.77 -7.23 18.06
C THR A 176 -0.11 -6.60 16.97
N LEU A 177 0.41 -6.42 15.75
CA LEU A 177 -0.37 -5.88 14.62
C LEU A 177 -1.50 -6.83 14.15
N PHE A 178 -1.40 -8.12 14.45
CA PHE A 178 -2.39 -9.13 14.10
C PHE A 178 -3.24 -9.58 15.29
N SER A 179 -2.96 -9.09 16.49
CA SER A 179 -3.70 -9.39 17.72
C SER A 179 -4.88 -8.43 17.85
N GLU A 180 -6.09 -8.96 17.91
CA GLU A 180 -7.33 -8.15 18.01
C GLU A 180 -7.62 -7.63 19.43
N ASN A 181 -6.95 -8.16 20.48
CA ASN A 181 -7.25 -7.86 21.87
C ASN A 181 -6.04 -7.39 22.68
N ASN A 182 -6.16 -6.24 23.33
CA ASN A 182 -5.18 -5.71 24.28
C ASN A 182 -4.94 -6.58 25.53
N SER A 183 -5.75 -7.60 25.77
CA SER A 183 -5.64 -8.52 26.93
C SER A 183 -4.48 -9.51 26.83
N GLU A 184 -3.84 -9.63 25.67
CA GLU A 184 -2.76 -10.59 25.41
C GLU A 184 -1.34 -10.02 25.66
N SER A 185 -1.22 -8.81 26.13
CA SER A 185 0.08 -8.12 26.33
C SER A 185 1.05 -8.97 27.17
N TYR A 186 0.59 -9.58 28.28
CA TYR A 186 1.43 -10.43 29.12
C TYR A 186 2.04 -11.61 28.36
N TRP A 187 1.24 -12.31 27.55
CA TRP A 187 1.71 -13.46 26.78
C TRP A 187 2.69 -13.05 25.69
N LEU A 188 2.47 -11.91 25.06
CA LEU A 188 3.40 -11.35 24.07
C LEU A 188 4.74 -10.96 24.70
N ASP A 189 4.73 -10.42 25.92
CA ASP A 189 5.95 -10.10 26.67
C ASP A 189 6.73 -11.36 27.04
N LYS A 190 6.04 -12.42 27.45
CA LYS A 190 6.66 -13.71 27.74
C LYS A 190 7.21 -14.37 26.48
N ALA A 191 6.45 -14.33 25.38
CA ALA A 191 6.91 -14.81 24.09
C ALA A 191 8.17 -14.09 23.62
N GLU A 192 8.24 -12.75 23.77
CA GLU A 192 9.44 -11.97 23.46
C GLU A 192 10.67 -12.46 24.23
N GLN A 193 10.51 -12.75 25.55
CA GLN A 193 11.59 -13.28 26.37
C GLN A 193 12.07 -14.62 25.86
N VAL A 194 11.15 -15.58 25.66
CA VAL A 194 11.46 -16.92 25.15
C VAL A 194 12.15 -16.85 23.79
N ILE A 195 11.63 -16.06 22.86
CA ILE A 195 12.20 -15.87 21.53
C ILE A 195 13.62 -15.27 21.62
N SER A 196 13.84 -14.32 22.51
CA SER A 196 15.15 -13.70 22.72
C SER A 196 16.20 -14.73 23.18
N GLU A 197 15.85 -15.57 24.16
CA GLU A 197 16.73 -16.62 24.65
C GLU A 197 16.96 -17.71 23.59
N ALA A 198 15.92 -18.10 22.87
CA ALA A 198 16.03 -19.03 21.76
C ALA A 198 16.95 -18.52 20.66
N ILE A 199 16.89 -17.24 20.30
CA ILE A 199 17.81 -16.61 19.34
C ILE A 199 19.26 -16.67 19.86
N LYS A 200 19.48 -16.41 21.16
CA LYS A 200 20.83 -16.54 21.75
C LYS A 200 21.38 -17.95 21.59
N LEU A 201 20.58 -18.97 21.97
CA LEU A 201 20.98 -20.37 21.85
C LEU A 201 21.28 -20.77 20.42
N CYS A 202 20.40 -20.45 19.47
CA CYS A 202 20.62 -20.72 18.06
C CYS A 202 21.91 -20.08 17.56
N ARG A 203 22.21 -18.84 17.96
CA ARG A 203 23.45 -18.15 17.55
C ARG A 203 24.70 -18.82 18.08
N LEU A 204 24.68 -19.33 19.30
CA LEU A 204 25.80 -20.06 19.88
C LEU A 204 26.07 -21.37 19.15
N TYR A 205 24.99 -22.08 18.80
CA TYR A 205 25.08 -23.39 18.14
C TYR A 205 25.45 -23.26 16.66
N ASN A 206 24.93 -22.27 15.94
CA ASN A 206 25.00 -22.20 14.46
C ASN A 206 25.81 -20.99 13.95
N ASN A 207 26.94 -20.69 14.60
CA ASN A 207 27.85 -19.60 14.19
C ASN A 207 27.15 -18.25 13.90
N GLY A 208 26.13 -17.93 14.72
CA GLY A 208 25.37 -16.68 14.58
C GLY A 208 24.22 -16.72 13.59
N TYR A 209 23.99 -17.85 12.92
CA TYR A 209 22.87 -18.01 11.98
C TYR A 209 21.61 -18.47 12.70
N VAL A 210 20.47 -17.82 12.40
CA VAL A 210 19.16 -18.15 13.00
C VAL A 210 18.08 -18.03 11.94
N THR A 211 17.18 -19.01 11.89
CA THR A 211 15.98 -19.01 11.05
C THR A 211 14.73 -19.21 11.91
N PHE A 212 13.56 -18.86 11.36
CA PHE A 212 12.29 -19.17 12.02
C PHE A 212 12.09 -20.67 12.21
N LEU A 213 12.58 -21.49 11.28
CA LEU A 213 12.47 -22.95 11.39
C LEU A 213 13.27 -23.50 12.58
N GLU A 214 14.47 -22.98 12.80
CA GLU A 214 15.31 -23.36 13.95
C GLU A 214 14.68 -22.91 15.26
N LEU A 215 14.18 -21.68 15.34
CA LEU A 215 13.46 -21.20 16.51
C LEU A 215 12.23 -22.06 16.81
N HIS A 216 11.45 -22.39 15.79
CA HIS A 216 10.28 -23.24 15.95
C HIS A 216 10.67 -24.62 16.49
N LYS A 217 11.66 -25.26 15.91
CA LYS A 217 12.15 -26.57 16.38
C LYS A 217 12.63 -26.51 17.82
N LEU A 218 13.41 -25.48 18.18
CA LEU A 218 13.94 -25.33 19.54
C LEU A 218 12.85 -25.12 20.59
N ILE A 219 11.76 -24.45 20.25
CA ILE A 219 10.66 -24.15 21.17
C ILE A 219 9.65 -25.29 21.26
N THR A 220 9.43 -26.04 20.18
CA THR A 220 8.35 -27.03 20.08
C THR A 220 8.80 -28.47 20.24
N ILE A 221 10.09 -28.77 20.01
CA ILE A 221 10.63 -30.14 20.15
C ILE A 221 11.37 -30.20 21.48
N PRO A 222 10.88 -30.98 22.45
CA PRO A 222 11.52 -31.15 23.75
C PRO A 222 12.87 -31.88 23.67
#